data_9bbd184f2b28f177808c16c7dc91c5f5
#
_entry.id   9bbd184f2b28f177808c16c7dc91c5f5
#
_cell.length_a   1.000
_cell.length_b   1.000
_cell.length_c   1.000
_cell.angle_alpha   90.00
_cell.angle_beta   90.00
_cell.angle_gamma   90.00
#
_symmetry.space_group_name_H-M   'P 1'
#
loop_
_entity.id
_entity.type
_entity.pdbx_description
1 polymer ?
#
loop_
_entity_poly.entity_id
_entity_poly.type
_entity_poly.pdbx_seq_one_letter_code
_entity_poly.pdbx_strand_id
1 'polypeptide(L)'
;MSWEADPVTLDFIRHLALQNSLQYDGKGQAGSVISRIMGSRPDLRQHGKIIAQLTAKEVADANALASQEGLEHIQAILQNEAPEMLEKKVHTRREGLPDLPNLKGKPVLRFAPNPNGPLSFGHSRGLVINGQYAKDLDGELILRFDDTDTTVKPPMLEAYDSIPIQQEWLCGFKAHRIVIASERMDEYHSYAKKMLTSGHGYVCTCSAESFRQYRAEMTECPCRGNDVETNLERWEKMNHKEGYKPGEAVLRVKTDMKLKNPALRDWPAARIQTNPHPRVGDKWRVWPLLDFQSAVEDHLQGVTH
;
A
#
# COMPACT_ATOMS: atom_id res chain seq x y z
N MET A 1 9.43 34.02 -12.23
CA MET A 1 8.72 34.81 -11.20
C MET A 1 8.65 33.95 -9.95
N SER A 2 9.05 34.49 -8.79
CA SER A 2 8.86 33.79 -7.51
C SER A 2 7.36 33.74 -7.23
N TRP A 3 6.85 32.58 -6.84
CA TRP A 3 5.47 32.42 -6.40
C TRP A 3 5.25 33.22 -5.10
N GLU A 4 4.17 33.98 -5.04
CA GLU A 4 3.74 34.71 -3.85
C GLU A 4 2.36 34.18 -3.42
N ALA A 5 2.16 34.10 -2.11
CA ALA A 5 0.88 33.68 -1.57
C ALA A 5 -0.18 34.77 -1.81
N ASP A 6 -1.33 34.37 -2.32
CA ASP A 6 -2.48 35.25 -2.47
C ASP A 6 -3.09 35.61 -1.09
N PRO A 7 -3.89 36.70 -1.00
CA PRO A 7 -4.48 37.14 0.27
C PRO A 7 -5.29 36.07 0.99
N VAL A 8 -6.03 35.25 0.26
CA VAL A 8 -6.86 34.15 0.84
C VAL A 8 -5.96 33.11 1.50
N THR A 9 -4.84 32.77 0.86
CA THR A 9 -3.86 31.86 1.44
C THR A 9 -3.18 32.44 2.69
N LEU A 10 -2.87 33.75 2.67
CA LEU A 10 -2.28 34.42 3.84
C LEU A 10 -3.26 34.44 5.03
N ASP A 11 -4.51 34.80 4.81
CA ASP A 11 -5.56 34.81 5.84
C ASP A 11 -5.77 33.37 6.41
N PHE A 12 -5.78 32.39 5.55
CA PHE A 12 -5.90 30.99 5.97
C PHE A 12 -4.73 30.55 6.89
N ILE A 13 -3.49 30.93 6.55
CA ILE A 13 -2.29 30.65 7.38
C ILE A 13 -2.41 31.38 8.71
N ARG A 14 -2.80 32.67 8.70
CA ARG A 14 -2.96 33.51 9.89
C ARG A 14 -4.04 32.92 10.83
N HIS A 15 -5.21 32.57 10.33
CA HIS A 15 -6.27 31.99 11.17
C HIS A 15 -5.84 30.66 11.78
N LEU A 16 -5.14 29.81 11.04
CA LEU A 16 -4.60 28.57 11.59
C LEU A 16 -3.53 28.80 12.66
N ALA A 17 -2.70 29.85 12.50
CA ALA A 17 -1.69 30.22 13.49
C ALA A 17 -2.33 30.74 14.78
N LEU A 18 -3.34 31.61 14.66
CA LEU A 18 -4.13 32.11 15.81
C LEU A 18 -4.83 30.98 16.53
N GLN A 19 -5.50 30.07 15.80
CA GLN A 19 -6.16 28.90 16.40
C GLN A 19 -5.14 28.00 17.12
N ASN A 20 -3.97 27.77 16.55
CA ASN A 20 -2.94 26.95 17.14
C ASN A 20 -2.36 27.61 18.41
N SER A 21 -2.12 28.92 18.38
CA SER A 21 -1.70 29.67 19.56
C SER A 21 -2.73 29.59 20.67
N LEU A 22 -4.03 29.78 20.35
CA LEU A 22 -5.13 29.64 21.32
C LEU A 22 -5.19 28.22 21.91
N GLN A 23 -5.05 27.19 21.10
CA GLN A 23 -5.11 25.77 21.51
C GLN A 23 -3.95 25.38 22.45
N TYR A 24 -2.78 26.02 22.31
CA TYR A 24 -1.55 25.73 23.07
C TYR A 24 -1.17 26.85 24.06
N ASP A 25 -2.15 27.56 24.58
CA ASP A 25 -1.98 28.61 25.58
C ASP A 25 -0.87 29.64 25.25
N GLY A 26 -0.89 30.15 24.03
CA GLY A 26 0.09 31.13 23.53
C GLY A 26 1.43 30.51 23.11
N LYS A 27 1.53 29.19 23.04
CA LYS A 27 2.74 28.44 22.63
C LYS A 27 2.51 27.62 21.37
N GLY A 28 1.89 28.24 20.37
CA GLY A 28 1.64 27.61 19.08
C GLY A 28 2.93 27.12 18.40
N GLN A 29 2.82 26.06 17.62
CA GLN A 29 3.94 25.39 16.97
C GLN A 29 3.79 25.39 15.46
N ALA A 30 4.74 26.04 14.75
CA ALA A 30 4.73 26.17 13.29
C ALA A 30 4.64 24.81 12.57
N GLY A 31 5.33 23.77 13.04
CA GLY A 31 5.30 22.44 12.44
C GLY A 31 3.91 21.82 12.41
N SER A 32 3.10 22.01 13.47
CA SER A 32 1.71 21.56 13.55
C SER A 32 0.83 22.27 12.53
N VAL A 33 0.98 23.59 12.42
CA VAL A 33 0.22 24.42 11.46
C VAL A 33 0.60 24.07 10.02
N ILE A 34 1.89 23.92 9.71
CA ILE A 34 2.38 23.51 8.38
C ILE A 34 1.76 22.16 7.98
N SER A 35 1.79 21.17 8.87
CA SER A 35 1.22 19.84 8.60
C SER A 35 -0.27 19.93 8.27
N ARG A 36 -1.00 20.79 8.95
CA ARG A 36 -2.44 21.00 8.73
C ARG A 36 -2.71 21.72 7.40
N ILE A 37 -1.90 22.75 7.04
CA ILE A 37 -1.98 23.43 5.74
C ILE A 37 -1.74 22.43 4.61
N MET A 38 -0.66 21.64 4.69
CA MET A 38 -0.30 20.66 3.66
C MET A 38 -1.32 19.51 3.52
N GLY A 39 -2.07 19.22 4.58
CA GLY A 39 -3.16 18.25 4.58
C GLY A 39 -4.43 18.80 3.94
N SER A 40 -4.83 20.06 4.24
CA SER A 40 -6.05 20.68 3.76
C SER A 40 -5.92 21.34 2.37
N ARG A 41 -4.69 21.76 1.99
CA ARG A 41 -4.37 22.42 0.71
C ARG A 41 -3.20 21.70 0.02
N PRO A 42 -3.44 20.53 -0.59
CA PRO A 42 -2.39 19.75 -1.29
C PRO A 42 -1.72 20.53 -2.44
N ASP A 43 -2.44 21.48 -3.04
CA ASP A 43 -1.95 22.39 -4.08
C ASP A 43 -0.76 23.25 -3.63
N LEU A 44 -0.67 23.59 -2.33
CA LEU A 44 0.40 24.39 -1.77
C LEU A 44 1.71 23.60 -1.53
N ARG A 45 1.70 22.28 -1.66
CA ARG A 45 2.89 21.44 -1.40
C ARG A 45 4.08 21.77 -2.29
N GLN A 46 3.83 22.18 -3.52
CA GLN A 46 4.90 22.62 -4.45
C GLN A 46 5.61 23.89 -3.99
N HIS A 47 4.99 24.69 -3.11
CA HIS A 47 5.53 25.93 -2.54
C HIS A 47 5.93 25.76 -1.07
N GLY A 48 6.17 24.53 -0.62
CA GLY A 48 6.36 24.15 0.79
C GLY A 48 7.38 25.00 1.56
N LYS A 49 8.48 25.40 0.92
CA LYS A 49 9.51 26.25 1.56
C LYS A 49 8.97 27.65 1.90
N ILE A 50 8.23 28.27 0.98
CA ILE A 50 7.65 29.61 1.18
C ILE A 50 6.53 29.54 2.23
N ILE A 51 5.64 28.56 2.12
CA ILE A 51 4.58 28.32 3.08
C ILE A 51 5.15 28.07 4.49
N ALA A 52 6.24 27.32 4.64
CA ALA A 52 6.86 27.08 5.93
C ALA A 52 7.40 28.38 6.55
N GLN A 53 8.01 29.26 5.75
CA GLN A 53 8.51 30.55 6.23
C GLN A 53 7.36 31.48 6.66
N LEU A 54 6.32 31.61 5.84
CA LEU A 54 5.13 32.40 6.16
C LEU A 54 4.45 31.88 7.43
N THR A 55 4.26 30.55 7.53
CA THR A 55 3.63 29.94 8.70
C THR A 55 4.45 30.15 9.96
N ALA A 56 5.78 30.04 9.90
CA ALA A 56 6.64 30.27 11.06
C ALA A 56 6.52 31.71 11.57
N LYS A 57 6.43 32.69 10.64
CA LYS A 57 6.21 34.09 10.99
C LYS A 57 4.84 34.29 11.65
N GLU A 58 3.77 33.84 11.02
CA GLU A 58 2.41 33.99 11.52
C GLU A 58 2.20 33.34 12.91
N VAL A 59 2.85 32.17 13.15
CA VAL A 59 2.78 31.51 14.48
C VAL A 59 3.57 32.32 15.52
N ALA A 60 4.71 32.91 15.16
CA ALA A 60 5.46 33.78 16.07
C ALA A 60 4.64 35.04 16.41
N ASP A 61 4.02 35.67 15.42
CA ASP A 61 3.16 36.84 15.58
C ASP A 61 1.93 36.52 16.45
N ALA A 62 1.27 35.36 16.23
CA ALA A 62 0.14 34.90 17.05
C ALA A 62 0.55 34.62 18.51
N ASN A 63 1.72 34.02 18.74
CA ASN A 63 2.22 33.79 20.09
C ASN A 63 2.59 35.11 20.80
N ALA A 64 3.18 36.07 20.08
CA ALA A 64 3.46 37.41 20.60
C ALA A 64 2.18 38.13 20.99
N LEU A 65 1.14 38.07 20.13
CA LEU A 65 -0.18 38.64 20.40
C LEU A 65 -0.81 38.02 21.64
N ALA A 66 -0.75 36.68 21.78
CA ALA A 66 -1.23 35.99 22.97
C ALA A 66 -0.55 36.46 24.26
N SER A 67 0.77 36.75 24.18
CA SER A 67 1.55 37.23 25.34
C SER A 67 1.28 38.68 25.70
N GLN A 68 0.94 39.51 24.72
CA GLN A 68 0.75 40.97 24.90
C GLN A 68 -0.71 41.30 25.26
N GLU A 69 -1.66 40.71 24.59
CA GLU A 69 -3.08 41.06 24.68
C GLU A 69 -3.97 39.94 25.26
N GLY A 70 -3.38 38.78 25.49
CA GLY A 70 -4.08 37.63 26.08
C GLY A 70 -4.82 36.75 25.07
N LEU A 71 -5.20 35.57 25.52
CA LEU A 71 -5.89 34.57 24.68
C LEU A 71 -7.32 34.97 24.33
N GLU A 72 -7.97 35.77 25.20
CA GLU A 72 -9.32 36.29 24.95
C GLU A 72 -9.35 37.20 23.72
N HIS A 73 -8.30 37.97 23.50
CA HIS A 73 -8.20 38.82 22.31
C HIS A 73 -8.09 37.97 21.03
N ILE A 74 -7.25 36.92 21.04
CA ILE A 74 -7.16 35.95 19.90
C ILE A 74 -8.53 35.30 19.64
N GLN A 75 -9.23 34.91 20.70
CA GLN A 75 -10.55 34.32 20.57
C GLN A 75 -11.56 35.30 19.94
N ALA A 76 -11.50 36.57 20.33
CA ALA A 76 -12.36 37.62 19.74
C ALA A 76 -12.06 37.84 18.24
N ILE A 77 -10.77 37.82 17.84
CA ILE A 77 -10.40 37.91 16.43
C ILE A 77 -10.95 36.73 15.65
N LEU A 78 -10.74 35.51 16.13
CA LEU A 78 -11.25 34.32 15.46
C LEU A 78 -12.77 34.29 15.41
N GLN A 79 -13.46 34.73 16.46
CA GLN A 79 -14.92 34.82 16.48
C GLN A 79 -15.46 35.76 15.39
N ASN A 80 -14.71 36.80 15.07
CA ASN A 80 -15.12 37.84 14.11
C ASN A 80 -14.70 37.47 12.66
N GLU A 81 -13.49 36.92 12.47
CA GLU A 81 -12.89 36.70 11.16
C GLU A 81 -13.08 35.26 10.65
N ALA A 82 -13.07 34.25 11.55
CA ALA A 82 -13.12 32.82 11.20
C ALA A 82 -13.77 31.98 12.31
N PRO A 83 -15.07 32.18 12.60
CA PRO A 83 -15.77 31.51 13.70
C PRO A 83 -15.73 29.97 13.59
N GLU A 84 -15.64 29.42 12.39
CA GLU A 84 -15.49 27.99 12.16
C GLU A 84 -14.20 27.40 12.76
N MET A 85 -13.17 28.22 12.96
CA MET A 85 -11.94 27.81 13.62
C MET A 85 -12.09 27.58 15.13
N LEU A 86 -13.12 28.14 15.74
CA LEU A 86 -13.45 27.96 17.17
C LEU A 86 -14.37 26.77 17.41
N GLU A 87 -14.99 26.25 16.36
CA GLU A 87 -15.80 25.04 16.48
C GLU A 87 -14.95 23.87 16.93
N LYS A 88 -15.24 23.33 18.10
CA LYS A 88 -14.66 22.06 18.54
C LYS A 88 -15.19 20.97 17.61
N LYS A 89 -14.35 20.44 16.73
CA LYS A 89 -14.67 19.18 16.03
C LYS A 89 -14.93 18.13 17.11
N VAL A 90 -16.20 17.89 17.39
CA VAL A 90 -16.60 16.76 18.23
C VAL A 90 -16.21 15.52 17.47
N HIS A 91 -15.11 14.89 17.88
CA HIS A 91 -14.77 13.55 17.41
C HIS A 91 -15.80 12.60 18.03
N THR A 92 -16.94 12.47 17.38
CA THR A 92 -17.86 11.38 17.68
C THR A 92 -17.09 10.08 17.45
N ARG A 93 -16.88 9.33 18.51
CA ARG A 93 -16.26 8.00 18.42
C ARG A 93 -17.15 7.17 17.50
N ARG A 94 -16.61 6.79 16.34
CA ARG A 94 -17.36 5.96 15.41
C ARG A 94 -17.67 4.64 16.09
N GLU A 95 -18.92 4.26 16.12
CA GLU A 95 -19.35 2.94 16.52
C GLU A 95 -19.42 2.05 15.29
N GLY A 96 -18.81 0.86 15.36
CA GLY A 96 -18.76 -0.10 14.26
C GLY A 96 -17.73 0.21 13.17
N LEU A 97 -17.80 -0.58 12.11
CA LEU A 97 -16.96 -0.44 10.93
C LEU A 97 -17.51 0.64 9.98
N PRO A 98 -16.66 1.36 9.22
CA PRO A 98 -17.11 2.27 8.18
C PRO A 98 -17.77 1.50 7.04
N ASP A 99 -18.68 2.16 6.31
CA ASP A 99 -19.25 1.58 5.09
C ASP A 99 -18.14 1.28 4.07
N LEU A 100 -18.30 0.17 3.34
CA LEU A 100 -17.40 -0.16 2.24
C LEU A 100 -17.66 0.79 1.07
N PRO A 101 -16.62 1.50 0.59
CA PRO A 101 -16.80 2.45 -0.51
C PRO A 101 -17.13 1.73 -1.81
N ASN A 102 -18.05 2.28 -2.60
CA ASN A 102 -18.42 1.76 -3.92
C ASN A 102 -18.92 0.30 -3.94
N LEU A 103 -19.44 -0.19 -2.83
CA LEU A 103 -19.99 -1.54 -2.74
C LEU A 103 -21.14 -1.74 -3.73
N LYS A 104 -21.03 -2.75 -4.58
CA LYS A 104 -22.07 -3.20 -5.50
C LYS A 104 -22.43 -4.65 -5.20
N GLY A 105 -23.54 -4.87 -4.52
CA GLY A 105 -23.98 -6.20 -4.12
C GLY A 105 -23.25 -6.73 -2.88
N LYS A 106 -23.11 -8.05 -2.78
CA LYS A 106 -22.44 -8.68 -1.64
C LYS A 106 -20.91 -8.56 -1.77
N PRO A 107 -20.18 -8.17 -0.73
CA PRO A 107 -18.73 -8.10 -0.80
C PRO A 107 -18.10 -9.50 -0.82
N VAL A 108 -17.05 -9.65 -1.59
CA VAL A 108 -16.11 -10.76 -1.52
C VAL A 108 -14.81 -10.24 -0.92
N LEU A 109 -14.51 -10.74 0.25
CA LEU A 109 -13.39 -10.31 1.08
C LEU A 109 -12.40 -11.46 1.24
N ARG A 110 -11.14 -11.15 1.49
CA ARG A 110 -10.15 -12.19 1.70
C ARG A 110 -9.24 -11.90 2.90
N PHE A 111 -8.81 -12.98 3.54
CA PHE A 111 -7.66 -13.01 4.42
C PHE A 111 -6.61 -13.96 3.83
N ALA A 112 -5.40 -13.44 3.56
CA ALA A 112 -4.40 -14.16 2.78
C ALA A 112 -3.06 -14.26 3.54
N PRO A 113 -2.98 -15.07 4.60
CA PRO A 113 -1.75 -15.28 5.35
C PRO A 113 -0.76 -16.17 4.59
N ASN A 114 0.53 -15.91 4.79
CA ASN A 114 1.54 -16.93 4.49
C ASN A 114 1.51 -17.95 5.64
N PRO A 115 1.37 -19.27 5.36
CA PRO A 115 1.27 -20.29 6.39
C PRO A 115 2.65 -20.70 6.96
N ASN A 116 3.46 -19.76 7.40
CA ASN A 116 4.79 -19.99 7.93
C ASN A 116 4.86 -20.00 9.47
N GLY A 117 3.72 -20.19 10.11
CA GLY A 117 3.54 -20.27 11.55
C GLY A 117 2.13 -19.91 12.00
N PRO A 118 1.86 -19.88 13.31
CA PRO A 118 0.56 -19.50 13.85
C PRO A 118 0.24 -18.03 13.56
N LEU A 119 -1.05 -17.69 13.55
CA LEU A 119 -1.47 -16.29 13.43
C LEU A 119 -0.99 -15.50 14.65
N SER A 120 -0.42 -14.33 14.40
CA SER A 120 -0.07 -13.36 15.44
C SER A 120 -1.24 -12.39 15.73
N PHE A 121 -1.16 -11.67 16.84
CA PHE A 121 -2.13 -10.62 17.15
C PHE A 121 -2.26 -9.57 16.03
N GLY A 122 -1.17 -9.29 15.29
CA GLY A 122 -1.21 -8.40 14.14
C GLY A 122 -2.11 -8.91 13.00
N HIS A 123 -2.20 -10.21 12.79
CA HIS A 123 -3.06 -10.84 11.78
C HIS A 123 -4.55 -10.75 12.15
N SER A 124 -4.89 -10.76 13.46
CA SER A 124 -6.28 -10.71 13.92
C SER A 124 -7.02 -9.47 13.44
N ARG A 125 -6.33 -8.33 13.35
CA ARG A 125 -6.92 -7.08 12.87
C ARG A 125 -7.51 -7.21 11.46
N GLY A 126 -6.74 -7.73 10.51
CA GLY A 126 -7.21 -7.92 9.15
C GLY A 126 -8.30 -8.99 9.06
N LEU A 127 -8.11 -10.09 9.77
CA LEU A 127 -9.05 -11.21 9.75
C LEU A 127 -10.42 -10.84 10.37
N VAL A 128 -10.44 -10.22 11.55
CA VAL A 128 -11.67 -9.82 12.24
C VAL A 128 -12.44 -8.76 11.45
N ILE A 129 -11.75 -7.77 10.87
CA ILE A 129 -12.39 -6.73 10.07
C ILE A 129 -13.06 -7.35 8.83
N ASN A 130 -12.34 -8.17 8.06
CA ASN A 130 -12.91 -8.84 6.89
C ASN A 130 -14.05 -9.80 7.28
N GLY A 131 -13.88 -10.55 8.37
CA GLY A 131 -14.91 -11.44 8.90
C GLY A 131 -16.17 -10.68 9.32
N GLN A 132 -16.02 -9.54 9.99
CA GLN A 132 -17.16 -8.73 10.42
C GLN A 132 -17.93 -8.14 9.21
N TYR A 133 -17.22 -7.60 8.21
CA TYR A 133 -17.90 -7.16 6.98
C TYR A 133 -18.62 -8.29 6.24
N ALA A 134 -17.99 -9.46 6.15
CA ALA A 134 -18.64 -10.62 5.52
C ALA A 134 -19.94 -11.00 6.26
N LYS A 135 -19.92 -10.96 7.59
CA LYS A 135 -21.09 -11.27 8.42
C LYS A 135 -22.18 -10.19 8.31
N ASP A 136 -21.82 -8.92 8.43
CA ASP A 136 -22.79 -7.81 8.49
C ASP A 136 -23.46 -7.55 7.12
N LEU A 137 -22.75 -7.84 6.03
CA LEU A 137 -23.20 -7.56 4.67
C LEU A 137 -23.59 -8.83 3.88
N ASP A 138 -23.74 -9.96 4.55
CA ASP A 138 -24.02 -11.26 3.93
C ASP A 138 -23.07 -11.56 2.75
N GLY A 139 -21.80 -11.19 2.94
CA GLY A 139 -20.72 -11.34 1.98
C GLY A 139 -19.95 -12.63 2.13
N GLU A 140 -18.91 -12.79 1.33
CA GLU A 140 -18.03 -13.96 1.34
C GLU A 140 -16.68 -13.62 1.98
N LEU A 141 -16.18 -14.50 2.86
CA LEU A 141 -14.80 -14.47 3.37
C LEU A 141 -14.03 -15.64 2.76
N ILE A 142 -12.95 -15.31 2.05
CA ILE A 142 -12.00 -16.27 1.50
C ILE A 142 -10.78 -16.34 2.43
N LEU A 143 -10.38 -17.54 2.83
CA LEU A 143 -9.08 -17.80 3.43
C LEU A 143 -8.14 -18.30 2.33
N ARG A 144 -7.14 -17.49 1.96
CA ARG A 144 -6.16 -17.86 0.95
C ARG A 144 -4.77 -18.01 1.57
N PHE A 145 -4.17 -19.17 1.41
CA PHE A 145 -2.78 -19.39 1.79
C PHE A 145 -1.86 -18.88 0.70
N ASP A 146 -1.17 -17.75 0.97
CA ASP A 146 -0.16 -17.18 0.08
C ASP A 146 1.20 -17.85 0.35
N ASP A 147 1.34 -19.10 -0.09
CA ASP A 147 2.39 -20.04 0.25
C ASP A 147 3.46 -20.24 -0.85
N THR A 148 3.66 -19.24 -1.70
CA THR A 148 4.58 -19.35 -2.85
C THR A 148 6.04 -18.96 -2.56
N ASP A 149 6.41 -18.64 -1.31
CA ASP A 149 7.79 -18.36 -0.93
C ASP A 149 8.44 -19.56 -0.23
N THR A 150 9.28 -20.28 -0.96
CA THR A 150 10.00 -21.46 -0.43
C THR A 150 11.36 -21.12 0.18
N THR A 151 11.75 -19.83 0.21
CA THR A 151 13.12 -19.42 0.56
C THR A 151 13.17 -18.61 1.84
N VAL A 152 12.41 -17.53 1.92
CA VAL A 152 12.47 -16.57 3.04
C VAL A 152 11.45 -16.92 4.12
N LYS A 153 10.26 -17.34 3.69
CA LYS A 153 9.14 -17.69 4.57
C LYS A 153 8.52 -19.02 4.13
N PRO A 154 9.27 -20.12 4.21
CA PRO A 154 8.76 -21.40 3.77
C PRO A 154 7.51 -21.80 4.54
N PRO A 155 6.50 -22.36 3.87
CA PRO A 155 5.27 -22.81 4.52
C PRO A 155 5.53 -23.97 5.49
N MET A 156 4.74 -24.03 6.56
CA MET A 156 4.73 -25.10 7.55
C MET A 156 3.43 -25.90 7.41
N LEU A 157 3.53 -27.23 7.33
CA LEU A 157 2.34 -28.09 7.12
C LEU A 157 1.28 -27.91 8.20
N GLU A 158 1.70 -27.77 9.45
CA GLU A 158 0.79 -27.60 10.60
C GLU A 158 -0.02 -26.29 10.53
N ALA A 159 0.48 -25.29 9.79
CA ALA A 159 -0.19 -24.02 9.64
C ALA A 159 -1.45 -24.11 8.77
N TYR A 160 -1.50 -25.04 7.82
CA TYR A 160 -2.69 -25.25 6.98
C TYR A 160 -3.88 -25.81 7.75
N ASP A 161 -3.62 -26.55 8.84
CA ASP A 161 -4.66 -27.07 9.73
C ASP A 161 -5.02 -26.07 10.83
N SER A 162 -4.02 -25.41 11.40
CA SER A 162 -4.21 -24.53 12.57
C SER A 162 -4.84 -23.18 12.22
N ILE A 163 -4.47 -22.59 11.07
CA ILE A 163 -4.98 -21.27 10.66
C ILE A 163 -6.50 -21.26 10.42
N PRO A 164 -7.13 -22.25 9.75
CA PRO A 164 -8.58 -22.32 9.64
C PRO A 164 -9.29 -22.40 11.00
N ILE A 165 -8.74 -23.14 11.95
CA ILE A 165 -9.29 -23.23 13.33
C ILE A 165 -9.20 -21.86 14.02
N GLN A 166 -8.07 -21.17 13.92
CA GLN A 166 -7.89 -19.84 14.47
C GLN A 166 -8.79 -18.80 13.78
N GLN A 167 -8.99 -18.94 12.47
CA GLN A 167 -9.93 -18.11 11.70
C GLN A 167 -11.37 -18.29 12.19
N GLU A 168 -11.82 -19.52 12.33
CA GLU A 168 -13.17 -19.83 12.83
C GLU A 168 -13.38 -19.28 14.24
N TRP A 169 -12.39 -19.46 15.12
CA TRP A 169 -12.43 -18.95 16.47
C TRP A 169 -12.54 -17.43 16.52
N LEU A 170 -11.75 -16.70 15.69
CA LEU A 170 -11.75 -15.24 15.67
C LEU A 170 -13.01 -14.63 15.04
N CYS A 171 -13.56 -15.26 13.99
CA CYS A 171 -14.70 -14.72 13.26
C CYS A 171 -16.05 -15.27 13.74
N GLY A 172 -16.05 -16.40 14.45
CA GLY A 172 -17.25 -17.11 14.87
C GLY A 172 -17.95 -17.91 13.75
N PHE A 173 -17.30 -18.04 12.58
CA PHE A 173 -17.77 -18.83 11.45
C PHE A 173 -16.58 -19.27 10.58
N LYS A 174 -16.76 -20.35 9.81
CA LYS A 174 -15.74 -20.85 8.87
C LYS A 174 -15.67 -19.97 7.62
N ALA A 175 -14.46 -19.78 7.09
CA ALA A 175 -14.31 -19.15 5.78
C ALA A 175 -15.15 -19.90 4.73
N HIS A 176 -15.77 -19.16 3.83
CA HIS A 176 -16.66 -19.73 2.79
C HIS A 176 -15.89 -20.51 1.74
N ARG A 177 -14.65 -20.08 1.46
CA ARG A 177 -13.70 -20.78 0.58
C ARG A 177 -12.32 -20.80 1.21
N ILE A 178 -11.58 -21.90 0.98
CA ILE A 178 -10.14 -21.99 1.25
C ILE A 178 -9.44 -22.17 -0.09
N VAL A 179 -8.41 -21.34 -0.33
CA VAL A 179 -7.60 -21.36 -1.55
C VAL A 179 -6.14 -21.52 -1.17
N ILE A 180 -5.42 -22.37 -1.88
CA ILE A 180 -3.98 -22.61 -1.65
C ILE A 180 -3.24 -22.21 -2.92
N ALA A 181 -2.40 -21.18 -2.83
CA ALA A 181 -1.75 -20.59 -3.99
C ALA A 181 -0.78 -21.57 -4.68
N SER A 182 -0.04 -22.38 -3.93
CA SER A 182 0.90 -23.37 -4.51
C SER A 182 0.20 -24.46 -5.36
N GLU A 183 -1.10 -24.68 -5.19
CA GLU A 183 -1.88 -25.62 -5.99
C GLU A 183 -2.37 -25.00 -7.31
N ARG A 184 -2.21 -23.70 -7.49
CA ARG A 184 -2.71 -22.92 -8.63
C ARG A 184 -1.61 -22.36 -9.52
N MET A 185 -0.43 -22.95 -9.48
CA MET A 185 0.76 -22.49 -10.22
C MET A 185 0.54 -22.44 -11.75
N ASP A 186 -0.28 -23.34 -12.30
CA ASP A 186 -0.62 -23.34 -13.73
C ASP A 186 -1.30 -22.02 -14.15
N GLU A 187 -2.18 -21.47 -13.28
CA GLU A 187 -2.82 -20.17 -13.51
C GLU A 187 -1.78 -19.04 -13.57
N TYR A 188 -0.88 -18.99 -12.60
CA TYR A 188 0.16 -17.95 -12.57
C TYR A 188 1.08 -18.02 -13.78
N HIS A 189 1.47 -19.22 -14.21
CA HIS A 189 2.26 -19.43 -15.41
C HIS A 189 1.49 -19.02 -16.68
N SER A 190 0.17 -19.30 -16.74
CA SER A 190 -0.69 -18.84 -17.84
C SER A 190 -0.74 -17.31 -17.91
N TYR A 191 -0.98 -16.63 -16.77
CA TYR A 191 -0.98 -15.17 -16.71
C TYR A 191 0.38 -14.55 -17.00
N ALA A 192 1.48 -15.19 -16.57
CA ALA A 192 2.83 -14.77 -16.92
C ALA A 192 3.05 -14.80 -18.44
N LYS A 193 2.66 -15.90 -19.10
CA LYS A 193 2.75 -16.01 -20.57
C LYS A 193 1.85 -14.98 -21.26
N LYS A 194 0.61 -14.77 -20.81
CA LYS A 194 -0.26 -13.71 -21.34
C LYS A 194 0.37 -12.33 -21.21
N MET A 195 0.98 -12.02 -20.05
CA MET A 195 1.66 -10.74 -19.84
C MET A 195 2.87 -10.55 -20.79
N LEU A 196 3.64 -11.62 -21.05
CA LEU A 196 4.75 -11.58 -21.99
C LEU A 196 4.27 -11.38 -23.42
N THR A 197 3.27 -12.14 -23.87
CA THR A 197 2.72 -12.07 -25.23
C THR A 197 2.02 -10.75 -25.53
N SER A 198 1.41 -10.12 -24.52
CA SER A 198 0.78 -8.81 -24.67
C SER A 198 1.77 -7.63 -24.53
N GLY A 199 3.06 -7.91 -24.31
CA GLY A 199 4.09 -6.88 -24.17
C GLY A 199 4.08 -6.12 -22.84
N HIS A 200 3.28 -6.54 -21.85
CA HIS A 200 3.19 -5.91 -20.52
C HIS A 200 4.20 -6.48 -19.51
N GLY A 201 5.04 -7.41 -19.92
CA GLY A 201 6.11 -7.95 -19.09
C GLY A 201 7.34 -8.29 -19.91
N TYR A 202 8.42 -8.62 -19.24
CA TYR A 202 9.66 -9.08 -19.87
C TYR A 202 10.51 -9.89 -18.89
N VAL A 203 11.36 -10.76 -19.41
CA VAL A 203 12.35 -11.50 -18.62
C VAL A 203 13.66 -10.72 -18.58
N CYS A 204 14.01 -10.23 -17.41
CA CYS A 204 15.21 -9.46 -17.15
C CYS A 204 16.33 -10.37 -16.67
N THR A 205 17.50 -10.27 -17.32
CA THR A 205 18.75 -10.97 -16.97
C THR A 205 19.83 -10.03 -16.43
N CYS A 206 19.49 -8.77 -16.14
CA CYS A 206 20.40 -7.84 -15.47
C CYS A 206 20.66 -8.30 -14.04
N SER A 207 21.87 -8.04 -13.53
CA SER A 207 22.18 -8.27 -12.12
C SER A 207 21.24 -7.44 -11.22
N ALA A 208 21.05 -7.91 -10.00
CA ALA A 208 20.23 -7.18 -9.02
C ALA A 208 20.78 -5.77 -8.74
N GLU A 209 22.09 -5.60 -8.79
CA GLU A 209 22.79 -4.33 -8.59
C GLU A 209 22.52 -3.37 -9.77
N SER A 210 22.77 -3.83 -11.01
CA SER A 210 22.52 -3.03 -12.21
C SER A 210 21.04 -2.61 -12.32
N PHE A 211 20.11 -3.54 -12.03
CA PHE A 211 18.70 -3.19 -12.08
C PHE A 211 18.30 -2.18 -10.98
N ARG A 212 18.91 -2.27 -9.80
CA ARG A 212 18.69 -1.29 -8.73
C ARG A 212 19.12 0.10 -9.14
N GLN A 213 20.23 0.21 -9.90
CA GLN A 213 20.70 1.46 -10.48
C GLN A 213 19.70 2.03 -11.50
N TYR A 214 19.29 1.24 -12.53
CA TYR A 214 18.26 1.67 -13.51
C TYR A 214 16.99 2.17 -12.82
N ARG A 215 16.53 1.46 -11.81
CA ARG A 215 15.35 1.85 -11.03
C ARG A 215 15.55 3.16 -10.26
N ALA A 216 16.73 3.41 -9.71
CA ALA A 216 17.06 4.64 -9.00
C ALA A 216 17.16 5.84 -9.97
N GLU A 217 17.78 5.64 -11.11
CA GLU A 217 17.97 6.65 -12.16
C GLU A 217 16.72 6.87 -13.04
N MET A 218 15.62 6.14 -12.78
CA MET A 218 14.39 6.22 -13.58
C MET A 218 14.60 5.88 -15.08
N THR A 219 15.55 5.02 -15.37
CA THR A 219 15.91 4.59 -16.72
C THR A 219 15.50 3.14 -16.99
N GLU A 220 15.30 2.80 -18.24
CA GLU A 220 14.94 1.46 -18.66
C GLU A 220 16.19 0.57 -18.73
N CYS A 221 16.07 -0.68 -18.28
CA CYS A 221 17.15 -1.66 -18.46
C CYS A 221 17.15 -2.21 -19.92
N PRO A 222 18.30 -2.70 -20.43
CA PRO A 222 18.40 -3.22 -21.80
C PRO A 222 17.42 -4.37 -22.11
N CYS A 223 17.05 -5.19 -21.11
CA CYS A 223 16.14 -6.30 -21.32
C CYS A 223 14.68 -5.89 -21.57
N ARG A 224 14.32 -4.66 -21.23
CA ARG A 224 12.94 -4.16 -21.38
C ARG A 224 12.50 -4.03 -22.84
N GLY A 225 13.45 -3.81 -23.73
CA GLY A 225 13.23 -3.68 -25.20
C GLY A 225 13.19 -5.01 -25.95
N ASN A 226 13.37 -6.15 -25.29
CA ASN A 226 13.30 -7.44 -25.96
C ASN A 226 11.91 -7.68 -26.57
N ASP A 227 11.89 -8.32 -27.75
CA ASP A 227 10.67 -8.77 -28.39
C ASP A 227 9.97 -9.91 -27.62
N VAL A 228 8.80 -10.28 -28.07
CA VAL A 228 7.97 -11.32 -27.45
C VAL A 228 8.65 -12.67 -27.54
N GLU A 229 9.26 -13.00 -28.67
CA GLU A 229 9.92 -14.30 -28.91
C GLU A 229 11.08 -14.50 -27.94
N THR A 230 12.00 -13.54 -27.86
CA THR A 230 13.10 -13.54 -26.89
C THR A 230 12.60 -13.67 -25.45
N ASN A 231 11.53 -12.99 -25.10
CA ASN A 231 10.96 -13.06 -23.75
C ASN A 231 10.35 -14.43 -23.43
N LEU A 232 9.68 -15.06 -24.42
CA LEU A 232 9.13 -16.42 -24.24
C LEU A 232 10.26 -17.47 -24.17
N GLU A 233 11.30 -17.37 -25.01
CA GLU A 233 12.48 -18.25 -24.91
C GLU A 233 13.14 -18.14 -23.53
N ARG A 234 13.32 -16.93 -23.02
CA ARG A 234 13.88 -16.71 -21.68
C ARG A 234 12.96 -17.24 -20.58
N TRP A 235 11.65 -17.12 -20.75
CA TRP A 235 10.68 -17.70 -19.81
C TRP A 235 10.76 -19.22 -19.77
N GLU A 236 10.82 -19.90 -20.92
CA GLU A 236 11.03 -21.35 -20.98
C GLU A 236 12.38 -21.73 -20.33
N LYS A 237 13.42 -20.97 -20.59
CA LYS A 237 14.74 -21.18 -19.96
C LYS A 237 14.71 -20.98 -18.43
N MET A 238 13.87 -20.05 -17.89
CA MET A 238 13.67 -19.96 -16.43
C MET A 238 13.05 -21.23 -15.85
N ASN A 239 12.16 -21.88 -16.58
CA ASN A 239 11.45 -23.08 -16.14
C ASN A 239 12.27 -24.38 -16.32
N HIS A 240 13.27 -24.36 -17.19
CA HIS A 240 14.09 -25.56 -17.47
C HIS A 240 15.14 -25.80 -16.38
N LYS A 241 15.37 -27.07 -15.99
CA LYS A 241 16.34 -27.44 -14.94
C LYS A 241 17.75 -26.98 -15.26
N GLU A 242 18.18 -27.14 -16.52
CA GLU A 242 19.48 -26.71 -17.03
C GLU A 242 19.50 -25.25 -17.52
N GLY A 243 18.46 -24.50 -17.21
CA GLY A 243 18.31 -23.11 -17.62
C GLY A 243 19.01 -22.13 -16.67
N TYR A 244 18.38 -20.95 -16.48
CA TYR A 244 18.92 -19.94 -15.57
C TYR A 244 18.95 -20.44 -14.11
N LYS A 245 19.96 -20.03 -13.36
CA LYS A 245 20.05 -20.26 -11.91
C LYS A 245 19.24 -19.21 -11.14
N PRO A 246 18.91 -19.48 -9.85
CA PRO A 246 18.30 -18.45 -9.00
C PRO A 246 19.13 -17.15 -9.01
N GLY A 247 18.44 -16.02 -9.25
CA GLY A 247 19.06 -14.69 -9.35
C GLY A 247 19.55 -14.29 -10.75
N GLU A 248 19.71 -15.22 -11.71
CA GLU A 248 20.16 -14.90 -13.08
C GLU A 248 19.04 -14.34 -13.97
N ALA A 249 17.79 -14.65 -13.68
CA ALA A 249 16.65 -14.16 -14.44
C ALA A 249 15.43 -13.89 -13.53
N VAL A 250 14.67 -12.86 -13.87
CA VAL A 250 13.47 -12.43 -13.15
C VAL A 250 12.41 -11.98 -14.16
N LEU A 251 11.19 -12.46 -14.01
CA LEU A 251 10.04 -11.91 -14.72
C LEU A 251 9.65 -10.57 -14.10
N ARG A 252 9.49 -9.53 -14.92
CA ARG A 252 9.07 -8.19 -14.48
C ARG A 252 7.82 -7.73 -15.19
N VAL A 253 7.00 -6.98 -14.48
CA VAL A 253 5.89 -6.21 -15.07
C VAL A 253 6.44 -4.92 -15.64
N LYS A 254 6.06 -4.56 -16.87
CA LYS A 254 6.38 -3.25 -17.47
C LYS A 254 5.47 -2.17 -16.88
N THR A 255 6.08 -1.18 -16.25
CA THR A 255 5.39 -0.01 -15.72
C THR A 255 6.12 1.27 -16.14
N ASP A 256 5.66 2.42 -15.70
CA ASP A 256 6.38 3.67 -15.93
C ASP A 256 7.59 3.78 -14.99
N MET A 257 8.80 3.78 -15.56
CA MET A 257 10.05 3.93 -14.83
C MET A 257 10.22 5.32 -14.19
N LYS A 258 9.40 6.31 -14.58
CA LYS A 258 9.40 7.66 -14.02
C LYS A 258 8.44 7.86 -12.85
N LEU A 259 7.71 6.83 -12.42
CA LEU A 259 6.84 6.90 -11.24
C LEU A 259 7.63 7.38 -10.02
N LYS A 260 7.01 8.26 -9.21
CA LYS A 260 7.64 8.79 -7.98
C LYS A 260 8.00 7.68 -7.00
N ASN A 261 7.13 6.69 -6.82
CA ASN A 261 7.40 5.54 -5.97
C ASN A 261 8.27 4.51 -6.70
N PRO A 262 9.53 4.30 -6.28
CA PRO A 262 10.43 3.35 -6.94
C PRO A 262 9.96 1.89 -6.84
N ALA A 263 9.13 1.54 -5.87
CA ALA A 263 8.60 0.18 -5.72
C ALA A 263 7.68 -0.22 -6.89
N LEU A 264 7.07 0.75 -7.57
CA LEU A 264 6.19 0.53 -8.71
C LEU A 264 6.93 0.47 -10.06
N ARG A 265 8.25 0.72 -10.10
CA ARG A 265 9.04 0.74 -11.34
C ARG A 265 9.47 -0.66 -11.70
N ASP A 266 8.93 -1.21 -12.78
CA ASP A 266 9.25 -2.53 -13.35
C ASP A 266 9.49 -3.59 -12.27
N TRP A 267 8.49 -3.73 -11.38
CA TRP A 267 8.58 -4.61 -10.21
C TRP A 267 8.62 -6.10 -10.61
N PRO A 268 9.26 -6.95 -9.80
CA PRO A 268 9.40 -8.37 -10.11
C PRO A 268 8.07 -9.12 -9.90
N ALA A 269 7.65 -9.88 -10.91
CA ALA A 269 6.43 -10.69 -10.90
C ALA A 269 6.68 -12.14 -10.49
N ALA A 270 7.79 -12.73 -10.96
CA ALA A 270 8.16 -14.10 -10.60
C ALA A 270 9.68 -14.29 -10.62
N ARG A 271 10.15 -15.23 -9.82
CA ARG A 271 11.58 -15.57 -9.69
C ARG A 271 11.80 -17.09 -9.64
N ILE A 272 13.03 -17.51 -9.93
CA ILE A 272 13.45 -18.90 -9.78
C ILE A 272 13.70 -19.17 -8.30
N GLN A 273 13.08 -20.23 -7.77
CA GLN A 273 13.31 -20.78 -6.45
C GLN A 273 13.48 -22.31 -6.58
N THR A 274 14.49 -22.87 -5.97
CA THR A 274 14.85 -24.30 -6.10
C THR A 274 14.68 -25.10 -4.81
N ASN A 275 14.26 -24.45 -3.72
CA ASN A 275 13.93 -25.15 -2.49
C ASN A 275 12.62 -25.91 -2.68
N PRO A 276 12.52 -27.17 -2.25
CA PRO A 276 11.27 -27.93 -2.36
C PRO A 276 10.17 -27.29 -1.50
N HIS A 277 8.98 -27.25 -2.04
CA HIS A 277 7.80 -26.78 -1.33
C HIS A 277 7.16 -27.94 -0.53
N PRO A 278 6.73 -27.75 0.72
CA PRO A 278 6.25 -28.84 1.58
C PRO A 278 5.03 -29.59 1.04
N ARG A 279 4.20 -28.95 0.19
CA ARG A 279 2.98 -29.57 -0.40
C ARG A 279 3.19 -30.08 -1.83
N VAL A 280 3.90 -29.31 -2.66
CA VAL A 280 4.04 -29.62 -4.10
C VAL A 280 5.45 -30.04 -4.51
N GLY A 281 6.38 -30.15 -3.53
CA GLY A 281 7.74 -30.59 -3.76
C GLY A 281 8.52 -29.66 -4.69
N ASP A 282 9.24 -30.24 -5.63
CA ASP A 282 10.07 -29.58 -6.62
C ASP A 282 9.43 -29.56 -8.03
N LYS A 283 8.08 -29.69 -8.07
CA LYS A 283 7.30 -29.65 -9.31
C LYS A 283 7.51 -28.33 -10.08
N TRP A 284 7.65 -27.22 -9.35
CA TRP A 284 7.76 -25.89 -9.90
C TRP A 284 9.12 -25.26 -9.62
N ARG A 285 9.63 -24.53 -10.60
CA ARG A 285 10.91 -23.84 -10.52
C ARG A 285 10.75 -22.33 -10.51
N VAL A 286 9.79 -21.79 -11.25
CA VAL A 286 9.48 -20.35 -11.29
C VAL A 286 8.24 -20.07 -10.45
N TRP A 287 8.42 -19.27 -9.43
CA TRP A 287 7.40 -18.94 -8.44
C TRP A 287 6.96 -17.50 -8.55
N PRO A 288 5.66 -17.21 -8.52
CA PRO A 288 5.15 -15.85 -8.49
C PRO A 288 5.53 -15.17 -7.19
N LEU A 289 5.73 -13.86 -7.25
CA LEU A 289 5.87 -13.04 -6.06
C LEU A 289 4.50 -12.50 -5.63
N LEU A 290 4.43 -12.08 -4.38
CA LEU A 290 3.17 -11.72 -3.71
C LEU A 290 2.29 -10.77 -4.51
N ASP A 291 2.85 -9.68 -5.05
CA ASP A 291 2.07 -8.67 -5.77
C ASP A 291 1.45 -9.23 -7.06
N PHE A 292 2.19 -10.05 -7.81
CA PHE A 292 1.68 -10.69 -9.02
C PHE A 292 0.65 -11.77 -8.69
N GLN A 293 0.96 -12.64 -7.73
CA GLN A 293 0.06 -13.69 -7.27
C GLN A 293 -1.26 -13.11 -6.76
N SER A 294 -1.20 -12.11 -5.88
CA SER A 294 -2.39 -11.50 -5.30
C SER A 294 -3.27 -10.82 -6.34
N ALA A 295 -2.67 -10.13 -7.32
CA ALA A 295 -3.45 -9.50 -8.39
C ALA A 295 -4.21 -10.54 -9.23
N VAL A 296 -3.55 -11.64 -9.60
CA VAL A 296 -4.18 -12.75 -10.35
C VAL A 296 -5.28 -13.39 -9.52
N GLU A 297 -5.02 -13.73 -8.26
CA GLU A 297 -5.99 -14.38 -7.40
C GLU A 297 -7.17 -13.49 -7.05
N ASP A 298 -6.95 -12.23 -6.72
CA ASP A 298 -8.03 -11.30 -6.41
C ASP A 298 -8.99 -11.14 -7.61
N HIS A 299 -8.43 -11.13 -8.84
CA HIS A 299 -9.24 -11.14 -10.06
C HIS A 299 -10.02 -12.45 -10.23
N LEU A 300 -9.35 -13.61 -10.14
CA LEU A 300 -9.98 -14.92 -10.36
C LEU A 300 -11.00 -15.28 -9.29
N GLN A 301 -10.81 -14.82 -8.07
CA GLN A 301 -11.70 -15.08 -6.94
C GLN A 301 -12.85 -14.06 -6.85
N GLY A 302 -12.80 -12.98 -7.62
CA GLY A 302 -13.79 -11.92 -7.59
C GLY A 302 -13.76 -11.07 -6.32
N VAL A 303 -12.57 -10.91 -5.72
CA VAL A 303 -12.40 -10.07 -4.52
C VAL A 303 -12.80 -8.63 -4.82
N THR A 304 -13.65 -8.07 -3.98
CA THR A 304 -14.20 -6.72 -4.19
C THR A 304 -13.57 -5.68 -3.28
N HIS A 305 -13.21 -6.06 -2.04
CA HIS A 305 -12.68 -5.16 -0.99
C HIS A 305 -11.61 -5.83 -0.14
#